data_57a7856483a5f2c72774929bc3d58065
#
_entry.id   57a7856483a5f2c72774929bc3d58065
#
_cell.length_a   1.000
_cell.length_b   1.000
_cell.length_c   1.000
_cell.angle_alpha   90.00
_cell.angle_beta   90.00
_cell.angle_gamma   90.00
#
_symmetry.space_group_name_H-M   'P 1'
#
loop_
_entity.id
_entity.type
_entity.pdbx_description
1 polymer ?
#
loop_
_entity_poly.entity_id
_entity_poly.type
_entity_poly.pdbx_seq_one_letter_code
_entity_poly.pdbx_strand_id
1 'polypeptide(L)'
;MLIKPFTHAVMFSLALITLTGCSLPMNQSNKQPPIQIHAEHWLNGSNVDTQMSQGLTAYLALDDAFSSIASRLHLINKAQHNIDLQYYIWEDDSIGHLMLAELLKAADRGVKVRLLIDDQNGTQLDFTLKQLAK
;
A
#
# COMPACT_ATOMS: atom_id res chain seq x y z
N MET A 1 16.40 -8.66 60.11
CA MET A 1 17.10 -8.75 58.82
C MET A 1 16.28 -9.65 57.87
N LEU A 2 15.08 -9.21 57.46
CA LEU A 2 14.07 -10.02 56.75
C LEU A 2 13.49 -9.28 55.53
N ILE A 3 14.29 -8.47 54.82
CA ILE A 3 13.81 -7.63 53.71
C ILE A 3 14.21 -8.16 52.34
N LYS A 4 15.15 -9.12 52.29
CA LYS A 4 15.71 -9.61 50.99
C LYS A 4 14.75 -10.41 50.09
N PRO A 5 13.85 -11.30 50.55
CA PRO A 5 12.99 -12.05 49.62
C PRO A 5 11.87 -11.21 49.00
N PHE A 6 11.41 -10.18 49.72
CA PHE A 6 10.32 -9.34 49.22
C PHE A 6 10.74 -8.45 48.03
N THR A 7 11.95 -7.89 48.11
CA THR A 7 12.46 -7.05 46.98
C THR A 7 12.71 -7.84 45.70
N HIS A 8 13.16 -9.09 45.81
CA HIS A 8 13.35 -9.94 44.63
C HIS A 8 12.00 -10.36 44.00
N ALA A 9 10.99 -10.64 44.83
CA ALA A 9 9.65 -10.97 44.35
C ALA A 9 8.99 -9.78 43.61
N VAL A 10 9.16 -8.55 44.15
CA VAL A 10 8.62 -7.34 43.51
C VAL A 10 9.36 -7.03 42.21
N MET A 11 10.68 -7.16 42.15
CA MET A 11 11.45 -6.99 40.93
C MET A 11 11.11 -8.03 39.85
N PHE A 12 10.88 -9.28 40.26
CA PHE A 12 10.49 -10.34 39.30
C PHE A 12 9.07 -10.12 38.78
N SER A 13 8.15 -9.65 39.61
CA SER A 13 6.78 -9.30 39.20
C SER A 13 6.77 -8.10 38.26
N LEU A 14 7.60 -7.09 38.51
CA LEU A 14 7.72 -5.91 37.63
C LEU A 14 8.34 -6.27 36.26
N ALA A 15 9.30 -7.18 36.23
CA ALA A 15 9.91 -7.66 35.00
C ALA A 15 8.92 -8.49 34.13
N LEU A 16 7.97 -9.20 34.73
CA LEU A 16 6.95 -9.95 34.02
C LEU A 16 5.93 -9.05 33.30
N ILE A 17 5.64 -7.87 33.85
CA ILE A 17 4.67 -6.90 33.32
C ILE A 17 5.23 -6.22 32.06
N THR A 18 6.54 -6.10 31.92
CA THR A 18 7.17 -5.48 30.73
C THR A 18 7.24 -6.38 29.50
N LEU A 19 6.90 -7.67 29.63
CA LEU A 19 6.91 -8.65 28.56
C LEU A 19 5.57 -8.76 27.79
N THR A 20 4.53 -8.04 28.21
CA THR A 20 3.31 -7.91 27.42
C THR A 20 3.56 -6.95 26.25
N GLY A 21 4.27 -7.42 25.25
CA GLY A 21 4.40 -6.73 23.98
C GLY A 21 3.01 -6.50 23.37
N CYS A 22 2.78 -5.31 22.83
CA CYS A 22 1.57 -5.00 22.10
C CYS A 22 1.41 -6.03 20.96
N SER A 23 0.51 -6.98 21.15
CA SER A 23 0.03 -7.78 20.04
C SER A 23 -0.85 -6.87 19.19
N LEU A 24 -0.33 -6.41 18.06
CA LEU A 24 -1.16 -5.78 17.06
C LEU A 24 -2.28 -6.76 16.68
N PRO A 25 -3.55 -6.31 16.66
CA PRO A 25 -4.63 -7.16 16.20
C PRO A 25 -4.29 -7.60 14.77
N MET A 26 -4.07 -8.90 14.60
CA MET A 26 -3.93 -9.47 13.25
C MET A 26 -5.21 -9.16 12.51
N ASN A 27 -5.11 -8.33 11.48
CA ASN A 27 -6.23 -8.07 10.60
C ASN A 27 -6.62 -9.38 9.91
N GLN A 28 -7.65 -10.04 10.42
CA GLN A 28 -8.21 -11.25 9.83
C GLN A 28 -9.21 -10.93 8.72
N SER A 29 -9.34 -9.65 8.38
CA SER A 29 -10.26 -9.25 7.33
C SER A 29 -9.77 -9.74 5.98
N ASN A 30 -10.53 -10.70 5.45
CA ASN A 30 -10.54 -11.15 4.08
C ASN A 30 -9.18 -11.56 3.49
N LYS A 31 -8.89 -12.84 3.59
CA LYS A 31 -8.02 -13.51 2.62
C LYS A 31 -8.65 -13.33 1.24
N GLN A 32 -8.40 -12.18 0.62
CA GLN A 32 -8.74 -12.03 -0.78
C GLN A 32 -7.94 -13.08 -1.56
N PRO A 33 -8.54 -13.72 -2.55
CA PRO A 33 -7.81 -14.66 -3.38
C PRO A 33 -6.58 -13.94 -3.97
N PRO A 34 -5.47 -14.66 -4.19
CA PRO A 34 -4.29 -14.09 -4.82
C PRO A 34 -4.70 -13.37 -6.10
N ILE A 35 -4.18 -12.17 -6.28
CA ILE A 35 -4.43 -11.40 -7.51
C ILE A 35 -3.72 -12.15 -8.62
N GLN A 36 -4.46 -12.57 -9.63
CA GLN A 36 -3.85 -13.05 -10.85
C GLN A 36 -3.30 -11.85 -11.61
N ILE A 37 -1.99 -11.83 -11.79
CA ILE A 37 -1.32 -10.82 -12.59
C ILE A 37 -1.51 -11.20 -14.05
N HIS A 38 -2.35 -10.44 -14.74
CA HIS A 38 -2.55 -10.57 -16.19
C HIS A 38 -1.56 -9.63 -16.90
N ALA A 39 -0.29 -10.00 -16.89
CA ALA A 39 0.78 -9.20 -17.52
C ALA A 39 0.73 -9.21 -19.05
N GLU A 40 -0.10 -10.05 -19.63
CA GLU A 40 -0.03 -10.44 -21.03
C GLU A 40 -0.35 -9.31 -22.03
N HIS A 41 -1.11 -8.30 -21.64
CA HIS A 41 -1.53 -7.26 -22.57
C HIS A 41 -0.64 -6.01 -22.63
N TRP A 42 0.18 -5.81 -21.65
CA TRP A 42 0.97 -4.58 -21.51
C TRP A 42 2.27 -4.61 -22.28
N LEU A 43 2.80 -5.80 -22.43
CA LEU A 43 4.16 -6.06 -22.86
C LEU A 43 4.19 -6.66 -24.26
N ASN A 44 3.03 -6.79 -24.91
CA ASN A 44 2.92 -7.29 -26.27
C ASN A 44 3.81 -6.46 -27.23
N GLY A 45 4.89 -7.08 -27.69
CA GLY A 45 5.89 -6.48 -28.58
C GLY A 45 7.18 -6.02 -27.89
N SER A 46 7.26 -6.09 -26.55
CA SER A 46 8.52 -5.89 -25.84
C SER A 46 9.16 -7.24 -25.51
N ASN A 47 10.49 -7.30 -25.57
CA ASN A 47 11.28 -8.48 -25.19
C ASN A 47 11.25 -8.78 -23.68
N VAL A 48 10.31 -8.16 -22.94
CA VAL A 48 10.28 -8.16 -21.47
C VAL A 48 9.98 -9.56 -20.95
N ASP A 49 9.03 -10.28 -21.53
CA ASP A 49 8.68 -11.64 -21.11
C ASP A 49 9.86 -12.60 -21.26
N THR A 50 10.59 -12.48 -22.37
CA THR A 50 11.79 -13.27 -22.60
C THR A 50 12.89 -12.93 -21.60
N GLN A 51 13.08 -11.65 -21.30
CA GLN A 51 14.07 -11.19 -20.32
C GLN A 51 13.68 -11.55 -18.89
N MET A 52 12.41 -11.46 -18.52
CA MET A 52 11.93 -11.90 -17.21
C MET A 52 12.09 -13.41 -17.02
N SER A 53 11.85 -14.22 -18.05
CA SER A 53 12.07 -15.67 -17.99
C SER A 53 13.55 -16.04 -17.81
N GLN A 54 14.46 -15.13 -18.13
CA GLN A 54 15.91 -15.26 -17.88
C GLN A 54 16.33 -14.73 -16.49
N GLY A 55 15.38 -14.33 -15.63
CA GLY A 55 15.65 -13.78 -14.31
C GLY A 55 16.12 -12.33 -14.32
N LEU A 56 15.96 -11.61 -15.42
CA LEU A 56 16.30 -10.20 -15.52
C LEU A 56 15.16 -9.32 -15.00
N THR A 57 15.49 -8.16 -14.45
CA THR A 57 14.54 -7.14 -14.00
C THR A 57 14.66 -5.92 -14.89
N ALA A 58 13.52 -5.46 -15.41
CA ALA A 58 13.47 -4.19 -16.13
C ALA A 58 13.10 -3.05 -15.17
N TYR A 59 13.73 -1.88 -15.35
CA TYR A 59 13.38 -0.66 -14.65
C TYR A 59 13.47 0.54 -15.59
N LEU A 60 12.66 1.56 -15.30
CA LEU A 60 12.72 2.85 -15.96
C LEU A 60 12.88 3.92 -14.87
N ALA A 61 13.99 4.67 -14.91
CA ALA A 61 14.15 5.82 -14.04
C ALA A 61 13.27 6.97 -14.53
N LEU A 62 12.53 7.58 -13.61
CA LEU A 62 11.67 8.75 -13.85
C LEU A 62 12.26 9.90 -13.02
N ASP A 63 13.18 10.61 -13.59
CA ASP A 63 14.02 11.61 -12.92
C ASP A 63 13.40 13.03 -12.90
N ASP A 64 12.31 13.23 -13.62
CA ASP A 64 11.56 14.48 -13.59
C ASP A 64 10.10 14.28 -13.10
N ALA A 65 9.55 15.32 -12.48
CA ALA A 65 8.21 15.26 -11.88
C ALA A 65 7.10 15.04 -12.90
N PHE A 66 7.21 15.62 -14.10
CA PHE A 66 6.17 15.49 -15.13
C PHE A 66 6.14 14.08 -15.71
N SER A 67 7.29 13.53 -16.06
CA SER A 67 7.39 12.13 -16.52
C SER A 67 6.92 11.16 -15.45
N SER A 68 7.23 11.44 -14.19
CA SER A 68 6.80 10.63 -13.06
C SER A 68 5.28 10.59 -12.91
N ILE A 69 4.60 11.74 -12.92
CA ILE A 69 3.13 11.78 -12.83
C ILE A 69 2.47 11.26 -14.09
N ALA A 70 2.96 11.63 -15.27
CA ALA A 70 2.42 11.17 -16.53
C ALA A 70 2.45 9.63 -16.65
N SER A 71 3.54 9.00 -16.22
CA SER A 71 3.66 7.54 -16.21
C SER A 71 2.63 6.89 -15.28
N ARG A 72 2.42 7.44 -14.07
CA ARG A 72 1.38 6.93 -13.15
C ARG A 72 -0.01 7.05 -13.74
N LEU A 73 -0.35 8.22 -14.30
CA LEU A 73 -1.65 8.43 -14.95
C LEU A 73 -1.85 7.50 -16.14
N HIS A 74 -0.79 7.29 -16.92
CA HIS A 74 -0.84 6.34 -18.03
C HIS A 74 -1.12 4.91 -17.55
N LEU A 75 -0.45 4.46 -16.49
CA LEU A 75 -0.69 3.15 -15.89
C LEU A 75 -2.12 3.00 -15.39
N ILE A 76 -2.66 3.99 -14.69
CA ILE A 76 -4.04 4.01 -14.21
C ILE A 76 -5.04 3.92 -15.38
N ASN A 77 -4.78 4.69 -16.44
CA ASN A 77 -5.65 4.71 -17.61
C ASN A 77 -5.61 3.41 -18.42
N LYS A 78 -4.49 2.71 -18.42
CA LYS A 78 -4.31 1.44 -19.12
C LYS A 78 -4.77 0.22 -18.33
N ALA A 79 -4.92 0.33 -17.02
CA ALA A 79 -5.34 -0.78 -16.19
C ALA A 79 -6.72 -1.31 -16.58
N GLN A 80 -6.84 -2.64 -16.67
CA GLN A 80 -8.06 -3.35 -17.09
C GLN A 80 -8.67 -4.20 -15.98
N HIS A 81 -7.88 -4.68 -15.01
CA HIS A 81 -8.33 -5.63 -14.00
C HIS A 81 -8.21 -5.09 -12.58
N ASN A 82 -7.02 -4.66 -12.19
CA ASN A 82 -6.77 -4.16 -10.85
C ASN A 82 -5.67 -3.10 -10.82
N ILE A 83 -5.76 -2.23 -9.83
CA ILE A 83 -4.74 -1.25 -9.45
C ILE A 83 -4.49 -1.41 -7.97
N ASP A 84 -3.23 -1.62 -7.61
CA ASP A 84 -2.75 -1.59 -6.24
C ASP A 84 -1.81 -0.41 -6.09
N LEU A 85 -2.22 0.57 -5.30
CA LEU A 85 -1.47 1.80 -5.09
C LEU A 85 -1.04 1.88 -3.64
N GLN A 86 0.26 2.12 -3.41
CA GLN A 86 0.81 2.30 -2.08
C GLN A 86 1.54 3.64 -1.99
N TYR A 87 1.15 4.46 -1.00
CA TYR A 87 1.77 5.76 -0.73
C TYR A 87 2.05 5.93 0.75
N TYR A 88 3.25 6.40 1.06
CA TYR A 88 3.61 6.83 2.39
C TYR A 88 3.05 8.22 2.69
N ILE A 89 3.19 9.16 1.75
CA ILE A 89 2.67 10.51 1.86
C ILE A 89 1.67 10.74 0.72
N TRP A 90 0.48 11.20 1.07
CA TRP A 90 -0.53 11.65 0.12
C TRP A 90 -1.00 13.04 0.53
N GLU A 91 -0.72 14.01 -0.29
CA GLU A 91 -1.09 15.40 -0.04
C GLU A 91 -2.48 15.72 -0.61
N ASP A 92 -3.19 16.59 0.11
CA ASP A 92 -4.49 17.13 -0.33
C ASP A 92 -4.24 18.32 -1.28
N ASP A 93 -3.59 18.05 -2.39
CA ASP A 93 -3.18 19.01 -3.41
C ASP A 93 -3.74 18.67 -4.80
N SER A 94 -3.41 19.49 -5.79
CA SER A 94 -3.87 19.30 -7.17
C SER A 94 -3.45 17.96 -7.77
N ILE A 95 -2.26 17.44 -7.40
CA ILE A 95 -1.77 16.15 -7.91
C ILE A 95 -2.50 15.00 -7.21
N GLY A 96 -2.69 15.09 -5.89
CA GLY A 96 -3.46 14.12 -5.14
C GLY A 96 -4.90 14.00 -5.65
N HIS A 97 -5.56 15.13 -5.89
CA HIS A 97 -6.91 15.17 -6.47
C HIS A 97 -6.96 14.62 -7.90
N LEU A 98 -5.98 14.96 -8.74
CA LEU A 98 -5.89 14.41 -10.10
C LEU A 98 -5.76 12.88 -10.07
N MET A 99 -4.90 12.35 -9.22
CA MET A 99 -4.71 10.91 -9.06
C MET A 99 -6.00 10.22 -8.59
N LEU A 100 -6.69 10.77 -7.58
CA LEU A 100 -7.97 10.24 -7.12
C LEU A 100 -9.04 10.24 -8.21
N ALA A 101 -9.13 11.32 -8.99
CA ALA A 101 -10.08 11.42 -10.09
C ALA A 101 -9.82 10.34 -11.17
N GLU A 102 -8.55 10.07 -11.50
CA GLU A 102 -8.22 9.02 -12.48
C GLU A 102 -8.44 7.61 -11.91
N LEU A 103 -8.20 7.40 -10.61
CA LEU A 103 -8.51 6.13 -9.95
C LEU A 103 -10.03 5.88 -9.91
N LEU A 104 -10.84 6.92 -9.66
CA LEU A 104 -12.29 6.83 -9.72
C LEU A 104 -12.76 6.44 -11.13
N LYS A 105 -12.25 7.11 -12.17
CA LYS A 105 -12.54 6.74 -13.56
C LYS A 105 -12.14 5.29 -13.88
N ALA A 106 -11.05 4.80 -13.28
CA ALA A 106 -10.66 3.40 -13.45
C ALA A 106 -11.66 2.46 -12.76
N ALA A 107 -12.13 2.80 -11.56
CA ALA A 107 -13.17 2.05 -10.85
C ALA A 107 -14.49 2.04 -11.65
N ASP A 108 -14.89 3.16 -12.23
CA ASP A 108 -16.08 3.27 -13.11
C ASP A 108 -15.97 2.38 -14.36
N ARG A 109 -14.76 2.11 -14.83
CA ARG A 109 -14.50 1.11 -15.89
C ARG A 109 -14.57 -0.35 -15.41
N GLY A 110 -14.77 -0.58 -14.11
CA GLY A 110 -14.80 -1.91 -13.51
C GLY A 110 -13.43 -2.41 -13.04
N VAL A 111 -12.42 -1.55 -13.00
CA VAL A 111 -11.09 -1.89 -12.47
C VAL A 111 -11.16 -1.92 -10.94
N LYS A 112 -10.66 -3.00 -10.33
CA LYS A 112 -10.58 -3.10 -8.88
C LYS A 112 -9.44 -2.24 -8.35
N VAL A 113 -9.76 -1.17 -7.64
CA VAL A 113 -8.78 -0.25 -7.06
C VAL A 113 -8.58 -0.55 -5.58
N ARG A 114 -7.33 -0.69 -5.17
CA ARG A 114 -6.92 -0.79 -3.76
C ARG A 114 -5.89 0.28 -3.44
N LEU A 115 -6.14 1.01 -2.37
CA LEU A 115 -5.30 2.09 -1.89
C LEU A 115 -4.75 1.72 -0.51
N LEU A 116 -3.44 1.76 -0.36
CA LEU A 116 -2.76 1.66 0.93
C LEU A 116 -2.03 2.98 1.18
N ILE A 117 -2.50 3.74 2.15
CA ILE A 117 -1.95 5.05 2.54
C ILE A 117 -1.57 4.99 4.01
N ASP A 118 -0.44 5.59 4.37
CA ASP A 118 -0.01 5.71 5.76
C ASP A 118 -0.95 6.65 6.55
N ASP A 119 -1.38 6.19 7.71
CA ASP A 119 -2.38 6.88 8.53
C ASP A 119 -1.88 8.21 9.10
N GLN A 120 -0.59 8.36 9.34
CA GLN A 120 -0.02 9.61 9.87
C GLN A 120 -0.11 10.76 8.87
N ASN A 121 -0.09 10.45 7.58
CA ASN A 121 -0.08 11.44 6.50
C ASN A 121 -1.36 11.44 5.67
N GLY A 122 -2.31 10.58 5.98
CA GLY A 122 -3.52 10.35 5.19
C GLY A 122 -4.83 10.84 5.83
N THR A 123 -4.81 11.32 7.06
CA THR A 123 -6.03 11.66 7.83
C THR A 123 -6.91 12.72 7.17
N GLN A 124 -6.32 13.64 6.40
CA GLN A 124 -7.06 14.67 5.66
C GLN A 124 -7.93 14.07 4.55
N LEU A 125 -7.56 12.89 4.04
CA LEU A 125 -8.28 12.19 2.98
C LEU A 125 -9.41 11.29 3.49
N ASP A 126 -9.48 11.01 4.77
CA ASP A 126 -10.45 10.08 5.36
C ASP A 126 -11.89 10.35 4.94
N PHE A 127 -12.29 11.63 4.93
CA PHE A 127 -13.64 12.01 4.51
C PHE A 127 -13.87 11.70 3.04
N THR A 128 -12.93 12.08 2.18
CA THR A 128 -13.00 11.85 0.73
C THR A 128 -13.02 10.37 0.40
N LEU A 129 -12.11 9.59 1.01
CA LEU A 129 -12.02 8.15 0.78
C LEU A 129 -13.28 7.41 1.25
N LYS A 130 -13.89 7.81 2.37
CA LYS A 130 -15.18 7.27 2.84
C LYS A 130 -16.33 7.55 1.88
N GLN A 131 -16.30 8.65 1.14
CA GLN A 131 -17.30 8.94 0.11
C GLN A 131 -17.10 8.12 -1.16
N LEU A 132 -15.85 7.84 -1.52
CA LEU A 132 -15.48 7.05 -2.70
C LEU A 132 -15.65 5.53 -2.50
N ALA A 133 -15.68 5.05 -1.27
CA ALA A 133 -15.81 3.63 -0.93
C ALA A 133 -17.26 3.11 -0.92
N LYS A 134 -18.25 3.93 -1.29
CA LYS A 134 -19.66 3.56 -1.41
C LYS A 134 -20.01 3.05 -2.79
#